data_2ca06548323ebd1609ddcdfd5098e2b3
#
_entry.id   2ca06548323ebd1609ddcdfd5098e2b3
#
_cell.length_a   1.000
_cell.length_b   1.000
_cell.length_c   1.000
_cell.angle_alpha   90.00
_cell.angle_beta   90.00
_cell.angle_gamma   90.00
#
_symmetry.space_group_name_H-M   'P 1'
#
loop_
_entity.id
_entity.type
_entity.pdbx_description
1 polymer ?
#
loop_
_entity_poly.entity_id
_entity_poly.type
_entity_poly.pdbx_seq_one_letter_code
_entity_poly.pdbx_strand_id
1 'polypeptide(L)'
;MGNEQETGVKAAAGGSPGSLHPRGARRARRGRRALLALAVTAALAGCSVGVPDPAAPQAAPVTPTLATPTITPGHDAAAVAAQDMPFAAGGTLAAGVPVRLSDGLRDVPGWKPGKENVAGTSEYVKEDGCVVSATVRTNQSALAVSGDDRASTEALFQYLDASILPAYLTPETLRWGGEPGKPAPRVEVLVYTGGVRAGARATAIYARLFSTSGSSVYLSASCPDTATLAAARTDAEAWIAVVPPSA
;
A
#
# COMPACT_ATOMS: atom_id res chain seq x y z
N MET A 1 19.21 -13.72 65.75
CA MET A 1 19.26 -15.11 65.34
C MET A 1 18.96 -15.08 63.86
N GLY A 2 19.90 -14.92 62.98
CA GLY A 2 20.95 -15.86 62.60
C GLY A 2 20.38 -16.64 61.40
N ASN A 3 20.73 -16.48 60.18
CA ASN A 3 21.97 -16.91 59.52
C ASN A 3 22.16 -16.26 58.13
N GLU A 4 23.32 -15.71 57.96
CA GLU A 4 23.98 -15.53 56.67
C GLU A 4 24.30 -16.91 56.04
N GLN A 5 24.24 -17.01 54.73
CA GLN A 5 25.16 -17.82 53.94
C GLN A 5 25.40 -17.22 52.56
N GLU A 6 26.55 -16.55 52.44
CA GLU A 6 27.30 -16.36 51.19
C GLU A 6 27.78 -17.72 50.67
N THR A 7 27.66 -17.88 49.38
CA THR A 7 28.60 -18.63 48.49
C THR A 7 28.38 -18.08 47.11
N GLY A 8 29.20 -17.41 46.36
CA GLY A 8 30.65 -17.39 46.27
C GLY A 8 31.16 -18.54 45.35
N VAL A 9 31.12 -18.40 44.00
CA VAL A 9 31.97 -19.11 43.04
C VAL A 9 31.85 -18.38 41.68
N LYS A 10 32.89 -17.68 41.31
CA LYS A 10 34.07 -17.98 40.52
C LYS A 10 33.85 -17.72 39.01
N ALA A 11 34.55 -16.66 38.57
CA ALA A 11 34.89 -16.34 37.21
C ALA A 11 35.62 -17.49 36.51
N ALA A 12 35.32 -17.72 35.26
CA ALA A 12 36.23 -18.41 34.34
C ALA A 12 36.30 -17.59 33.03
N ALA A 13 37.46 -17.02 32.85
CA ALA A 13 37.93 -16.43 31.61
C ALA A 13 38.43 -17.55 30.67
N GLY A 14 38.39 -17.30 29.40
CA GLY A 14 39.02 -18.08 28.34
C GLY A 14 38.08 -18.21 27.15
N GLY A 15 38.37 -17.83 25.95
CA GLY A 15 39.55 -17.50 25.23
C GLY A 15 39.08 -17.35 23.78
N SER A 16 39.43 -16.26 23.15
CA SER A 16 39.48 -16.22 21.69
C SER A 16 40.65 -17.08 21.22
N PRO A 17 40.52 -17.77 20.12
CA PRO A 17 41.26 -17.33 18.96
C PRO A 17 40.58 -17.61 17.63
N GLY A 18 40.85 -16.83 16.65
CA GLY A 18 41.57 -17.25 15.48
C GLY A 18 40.90 -16.71 14.20
N SER A 19 41.34 -15.55 13.79
CA SER A 19 41.29 -15.10 12.43
C SER A 19 41.99 -16.08 11.49
N LEU A 20 41.31 -16.56 10.46
CA LEU A 20 41.94 -17.08 9.27
C LEU A 20 41.23 -16.50 8.02
N HIS A 21 41.86 -15.48 7.49
CA HIS A 21 41.68 -15.08 6.10
C HIS A 21 42.40 -16.05 5.18
N PRO A 22 41.81 -16.52 4.12
CA PRO A 22 42.60 -16.92 2.94
C PRO A 22 42.63 -15.76 1.93
N ARG A 23 43.80 -15.15 1.84
CA ARG A 23 44.24 -14.50 0.61
C ARG A 23 44.39 -15.56 -0.47
N GLY A 24 43.65 -15.46 -1.53
CA GLY A 24 43.72 -16.35 -2.69
C GLY A 24 43.48 -15.59 -3.97
N ALA A 25 44.59 -15.14 -4.51
CA ALA A 25 45.07 -15.29 -5.89
C ALA A 25 44.34 -14.52 -6.97
N ARG A 26 44.86 -13.33 -7.23
CA ARG A 26 44.81 -12.66 -8.55
C ARG A 26 45.40 -13.60 -9.60
N ARG A 27 44.58 -14.13 -10.49
CA ARG A 27 45.06 -14.66 -11.79
C ARG A 27 44.75 -13.67 -12.86
N ALA A 28 45.80 -12.93 -13.19
CA ALA A 28 45.93 -12.25 -14.49
C ALA A 28 45.86 -13.31 -15.60
N ARG A 29 44.88 -13.25 -16.47
CA ARG A 29 44.93 -13.84 -17.79
C ARG A 29 45.05 -12.73 -18.82
N ARG A 30 46.29 -12.37 -19.11
CA ARG A 30 46.67 -11.82 -20.41
C ARG A 30 46.47 -12.94 -21.44
N GLY A 31 45.86 -12.61 -22.54
CA GLY A 31 45.98 -13.49 -23.69
C GLY A 31 44.89 -13.31 -24.73
N ARG A 32 45.34 -12.63 -25.73
CA ARG A 32 45.00 -12.75 -27.16
C ARG A 32 44.07 -11.71 -27.72
N ARG A 33 44.73 -10.67 -28.20
CA ARG A 33 44.28 -9.85 -29.30
C ARG A 33 44.12 -10.76 -30.54
N ALA A 34 42.89 -11.00 -30.95
CA ALA A 34 42.57 -11.46 -32.29
C ALA A 34 41.90 -10.31 -33.02
N LEU A 35 42.65 -9.71 -33.88
CA LEU A 35 42.19 -8.81 -34.94
C LEU A 35 41.25 -9.60 -35.85
N LEU A 36 39.97 -9.27 -35.84
CA LEU A 36 39.04 -9.62 -36.87
C LEU A 36 38.44 -8.30 -37.37
N ALA A 37 39.06 -7.82 -38.41
CA ALA A 37 38.50 -6.78 -39.26
C ALA A 37 37.30 -7.38 -40.00
N LEU A 38 36.09 -7.05 -39.56
CA LEU A 38 34.89 -7.31 -40.32
C LEU A 38 34.42 -5.99 -40.93
N ALA A 39 34.47 -5.93 -42.22
CA ALA A 39 33.97 -4.85 -43.05
C ALA A 39 32.46 -4.69 -42.82
N VAL A 40 32.04 -3.62 -42.15
CA VAL A 40 30.65 -3.20 -42.06
C VAL A 40 30.34 -2.43 -43.32
N THR A 41 29.77 -3.10 -44.31
CA THR A 41 29.08 -2.45 -45.43
C THR A 41 27.82 -1.77 -44.88
N ALA A 42 27.89 -0.46 -44.72
CA ALA A 42 26.74 0.36 -44.42
C ALA A 42 25.78 0.33 -45.61
N ALA A 43 24.72 -0.45 -45.51
CA ALA A 43 23.56 -0.31 -46.37
C ALA A 43 22.82 0.96 -45.93
N LEU A 44 23.07 2.04 -46.63
CA LEU A 44 22.23 3.24 -46.58
C LEU A 44 20.87 2.88 -47.22
N ALA A 45 19.94 2.38 -46.38
CA ALA A 45 18.55 2.34 -46.74
C ALA A 45 18.06 3.80 -46.78
N GLY A 46 18.14 4.40 -47.94
CA GLY A 46 17.54 5.71 -48.20
C GLY A 46 16.05 5.62 -47.90
N CYS A 47 15.59 6.34 -46.91
CA CYS A 47 14.18 6.67 -46.79
C CYS A 47 13.81 7.50 -48.01
N SER A 48 13.27 6.88 -49.04
CA SER A 48 12.58 7.61 -50.08
C SER A 48 11.33 8.22 -49.46
N VAL A 49 11.38 9.50 -49.16
CA VAL A 49 10.19 10.28 -48.91
C VAL A 49 9.44 10.30 -50.25
N GLY A 50 8.40 9.45 -50.35
CA GLY A 50 7.53 9.47 -51.51
C GLY A 50 6.89 10.86 -51.61
N VAL A 51 7.27 11.63 -52.59
CA VAL A 51 6.57 12.88 -52.92
C VAL A 51 5.19 12.46 -53.42
N PRO A 52 4.07 12.90 -52.78
CA PRO A 52 2.75 12.54 -53.25
C PRO A 52 2.56 13.03 -54.67
N ASP A 53 2.04 12.18 -55.55
CA ASP A 53 1.66 12.54 -56.91
C ASP A 53 0.55 13.59 -56.84
N PRO A 54 0.75 14.80 -57.39
CA PRO A 54 -0.27 15.84 -57.32
C PRO A 54 -1.54 15.52 -58.11
N ALA A 55 -1.53 14.45 -58.92
CA ALA A 55 -2.69 13.96 -59.64
C ALA A 55 -3.48 12.86 -58.90
N ALA A 56 -2.97 12.35 -57.78
CA ALA A 56 -3.68 11.36 -56.96
C ALA A 56 -4.71 12.07 -56.05
N PRO A 57 -5.97 11.59 -55.97
CA PRO A 57 -6.93 12.17 -55.06
C PRO A 57 -6.38 12.02 -53.61
N GLN A 58 -6.08 13.14 -52.96
CA GLN A 58 -5.70 13.15 -51.58
C GLN A 58 -6.86 12.57 -50.75
N ALA A 59 -6.57 11.49 -50.02
CA ALA A 59 -7.51 11.00 -49.03
C ALA A 59 -7.82 12.16 -48.06
N ALA A 60 -9.11 12.44 -47.87
CA ALA A 60 -9.55 13.46 -46.93
C ALA A 60 -8.86 13.22 -45.57
N PRO A 61 -8.37 14.29 -44.90
CA PRO A 61 -7.77 14.13 -43.60
C PRO A 61 -8.77 13.46 -42.64
N VAL A 62 -8.48 12.25 -42.21
CA VAL A 62 -9.23 11.61 -41.12
C VAL A 62 -8.98 12.44 -39.88
N THR A 63 -9.96 13.29 -39.55
CA THR A 63 -9.96 13.95 -38.25
C THR A 63 -9.94 12.84 -37.20
N PRO A 64 -8.91 12.80 -36.31
CA PRO A 64 -8.93 11.82 -35.23
C PRO A 64 -10.17 12.10 -34.41
N THR A 65 -11.14 11.19 -34.48
CA THR A 65 -12.29 11.21 -33.55
C THR A 65 -11.68 10.93 -32.18
N LEU A 66 -11.56 11.98 -31.37
CA LEU A 66 -11.28 11.82 -29.94
C LEU A 66 -12.37 10.87 -29.45
N ALA A 67 -11.96 9.64 -29.08
CA ALA A 67 -12.90 8.73 -28.43
C ALA A 67 -13.42 9.47 -27.21
N THR A 68 -14.71 9.82 -27.25
CA THR A 68 -15.41 10.32 -26.08
C THR A 68 -15.19 9.27 -25.00
N PRO A 69 -14.64 9.63 -23.82
CA PRO A 69 -14.47 8.64 -22.76
C PRO A 69 -15.83 7.99 -22.55
N THR A 70 -15.92 6.69 -22.80
CA THR A 70 -17.13 5.93 -22.56
C THR A 70 -17.31 5.92 -21.05
N ILE A 71 -18.20 6.81 -20.55
CA ILE A 71 -18.69 6.71 -19.18
C ILE A 71 -19.35 5.34 -19.12
N THR A 72 -18.78 4.42 -18.34
CA THR A 72 -19.35 3.09 -18.13
C THR A 72 -20.78 3.30 -17.61
N PRO A 73 -21.83 2.92 -18.36
CA PRO A 73 -23.19 3.09 -17.87
C PRO A 73 -23.35 2.32 -16.57
N GLY A 74 -23.79 2.96 -15.50
CA GLY A 74 -24.12 2.31 -14.24
C GLY A 74 -23.34 2.77 -13.02
N HIS A 75 -22.28 3.59 -13.14
CA HIS A 75 -21.63 4.15 -11.97
C HIS A 75 -22.24 5.50 -11.59
N ASP A 76 -23.15 5.48 -10.62
CA ASP A 76 -23.61 6.69 -9.96
C ASP A 76 -22.82 6.91 -8.68
N ALA A 77 -21.81 7.77 -8.75
CA ALA A 77 -20.90 8.06 -7.63
C ALA A 77 -21.68 8.64 -6.42
N ALA A 78 -22.72 9.43 -6.66
CA ALA A 78 -23.53 10.01 -5.60
C ALA A 78 -24.38 8.93 -4.90
N ALA A 79 -25.00 8.03 -5.65
CA ALA A 79 -25.74 6.91 -5.09
C ALA A 79 -24.84 5.95 -4.30
N VAL A 80 -23.65 5.66 -4.81
CA VAL A 80 -22.66 4.83 -4.11
C VAL A 80 -22.20 5.50 -2.82
N ALA A 81 -21.95 6.81 -2.83
CA ALA A 81 -21.52 7.55 -1.65
C ALA A 81 -22.61 7.68 -0.57
N ALA A 82 -23.88 7.57 -0.94
CA ALA A 82 -25.03 7.73 -0.04
C ALA A 82 -25.43 6.44 0.70
N GLN A 83 -24.81 5.30 0.39
CA GLN A 83 -25.17 3.99 0.95
C GLN A 83 -24.00 3.37 1.68
N ASP A 84 -24.31 2.46 2.61
CA ASP A 84 -23.30 1.60 3.22
C ASP A 84 -22.59 0.76 2.15
N MET A 85 -21.32 0.51 2.35
CA MET A 85 -20.45 -0.26 1.47
C MET A 85 -20.01 -1.57 2.13
N PRO A 86 -20.90 -2.57 2.28
CA PRO A 86 -20.52 -3.90 2.74
C PRO A 86 -19.58 -4.57 1.73
N PHE A 87 -18.90 -5.65 2.12
CA PHE A 87 -18.03 -6.39 1.20
C PHE A 87 -18.78 -6.84 -0.07
N ALA A 88 -20.03 -7.25 0.08
CA ALA A 88 -20.85 -7.70 -1.04
C ALA A 88 -21.19 -6.57 -2.06
N ALA A 89 -21.05 -5.30 -1.67
CA ALA A 89 -21.35 -4.16 -2.55
C ALA A 89 -20.11 -3.67 -3.33
N GLY A 90 -18.94 -4.24 -3.15
CA GLY A 90 -17.69 -3.80 -3.81
C GLY A 90 -17.78 -3.79 -5.35
N GLY A 91 -18.60 -4.66 -5.93
CA GLY A 91 -18.87 -4.70 -7.36
C GLY A 91 -19.63 -3.49 -7.93
N THR A 92 -20.19 -2.61 -7.08
CA THR A 92 -20.87 -1.39 -7.52
C THR A 92 -19.90 -0.26 -7.86
N LEU A 93 -18.61 -0.40 -7.48
CA LEU A 93 -17.60 0.58 -7.83
C LEU A 93 -17.15 0.44 -9.28
N ALA A 94 -16.87 1.57 -9.93
CA ALA A 94 -16.31 1.57 -11.27
C ALA A 94 -14.89 1.01 -11.29
N ALA A 95 -14.56 0.22 -12.30
CA ALA A 95 -13.23 -0.31 -12.49
C ALA A 95 -12.22 0.82 -12.73
N GLY A 96 -11.06 0.74 -12.07
CA GLY A 96 -9.97 1.70 -12.23
C GLY A 96 -10.18 3.06 -11.55
N VAL A 97 -11.31 3.28 -10.88
CA VAL A 97 -11.57 4.52 -10.12
C VAL A 97 -11.19 4.29 -8.66
N PRO A 98 -10.08 4.88 -8.18
CA PRO A 98 -9.58 4.58 -6.86
C PRO A 98 -10.44 5.20 -5.76
N VAL A 99 -10.61 4.47 -4.66
CA VAL A 99 -11.03 5.03 -3.38
C VAL A 99 -9.85 5.70 -2.70
N ARG A 100 -10.13 6.64 -1.79
CA ARG A 100 -9.10 7.40 -1.06
C ARG A 100 -9.35 7.33 0.44
N LEU A 101 -8.41 7.85 1.23
CA LEU A 101 -8.57 8.11 2.65
C LEU A 101 -8.61 9.62 2.88
N SER A 102 -9.43 10.08 3.82
CA SER A 102 -9.42 11.47 4.26
C SER A 102 -8.21 11.72 5.17
N ASP A 103 -7.88 12.99 5.35
CA ASP A 103 -6.79 13.47 6.20
C ASP A 103 -7.27 14.07 7.53
N GLY A 104 -8.47 13.72 7.96
CA GLY A 104 -9.15 14.35 9.09
C GLY A 104 -8.40 14.32 10.42
N LEU A 105 -7.45 13.41 10.64
CA LEU A 105 -6.64 13.40 11.86
C LEU A 105 -5.73 14.65 12.01
N ARG A 106 -5.42 15.34 10.94
CA ARG A 106 -4.61 16.57 11.00
C ARG A 106 -5.25 17.69 11.82
N ASP A 107 -6.58 17.68 11.90
CA ASP A 107 -7.37 18.71 12.57
C ASP A 107 -7.75 18.30 14.01
N VAL A 108 -7.33 17.12 14.47
CA VAL A 108 -7.62 16.61 15.81
C VAL A 108 -6.56 17.07 16.80
N PRO A 109 -6.95 17.70 17.93
CA PRO A 109 -6.00 18.10 18.97
C PRO A 109 -5.10 16.94 19.42
N GLY A 110 -3.80 17.22 19.53
CA GLY A 110 -2.79 16.23 19.93
C GLY A 110 -2.22 15.40 18.79
N TRP A 111 -2.81 15.41 17.60
CA TRP A 111 -2.24 14.81 16.39
C TRP A 111 -1.48 15.85 15.57
N LYS A 112 -0.40 15.42 14.95
CA LYS A 112 0.42 16.24 14.04
C LYS A 112 0.73 15.44 12.79
N PRO A 113 0.66 16.03 11.59
CA PRO A 113 1.10 15.35 10.37
C PRO A 113 2.62 15.07 10.44
N GLY A 114 3.01 13.83 10.19
CA GLY A 114 4.40 13.39 10.07
C GLY A 114 4.84 13.34 8.62
N LYS A 115 4.05 12.65 7.78
CA LYS A 115 4.23 12.60 6.33
C LYS A 115 2.92 12.94 5.64
N GLU A 116 2.97 13.63 4.53
CA GLU A 116 1.80 14.00 3.77
C GLU A 116 1.88 13.39 2.37
N ASN A 117 1.05 12.38 2.12
CA ASN A 117 0.88 11.70 0.84
C ASN A 117 2.21 11.28 0.15
N VAL A 118 3.17 10.78 0.91
CA VAL A 118 4.42 10.24 0.34
C VAL A 118 4.15 8.86 -0.20
N ALA A 119 4.20 8.70 -1.53
CA ALA A 119 3.88 7.45 -2.24
C ALA A 119 2.52 6.85 -1.80
N GLY A 120 1.50 7.69 -1.66
CA GLY A 120 0.15 7.28 -1.26
C GLY A 120 -0.01 6.98 0.23
N THR A 121 0.95 7.37 1.07
CA THR A 121 0.89 7.21 2.52
C THR A 121 0.95 8.57 3.21
N SER A 122 0.01 8.83 4.10
CA SER A 122 0.04 9.93 5.07
C SER A 122 0.26 9.36 6.47
N GLU A 123 1.03 10.06 7.30
CA GLU A 123 1.37 9.62 8.65
C GLU A 123 1.03 10.73 9.65
N TYR A 124 0.46 10.36 10.76
CA TYR A 124 0.09 11.24 11.86
C TYR A 124 0.73 10.72 13.15
N VAL A 125 1.27 11.62 13.95
CA VAL A 125 1.95 11.31 15.20
C VAL A 125 1.24 12.02 16.34
N LYS A 126 0.97 11.32 17.43
CA LYS A 126 0.36 11.86 18.64
C LYS A 126 1.41 12.01 19.75
N GLU A 127 1.20 12.94 20.65
CA GLU A 127 2.15 13.25 21.74
C GLU A 127 2.36 12.08 22.72
N ASP A 128 1.39 11.18 22.82
CA ASP A 128 1.48 9.92 23.60
C ASP A 128 2.35 8.85 22.93
N GLY A 129 2.91 9.13 21.76
CA GLY A 129 3.78 8.24 21.00
C GLY A 129 3.02 7.29 20.06
N CYS A 130 1.70 7.46 19.90
CA CYS A 130 0.95 6.77 18.84
C CYS A 130 1.32 7.31 17.46
N VAL A 131 1.35 6.40 16.49
CA VAL A 131 1.52 6.72 15.06
C VAL A 131 0.39 6.07 14.29
N VAL A 132 -0.29 6.84 13.45
CA VAL A 132 -1.29 6.35 12.51
C VAL A 132 -0.81 6.61 11.10
N SER A 133 -0.79 5.56 10.28
CA SER A 133 -0.43 5.66 8.85
C SER A 133 -1.65 5.29 8.01
N ALA A 134 -2.06 6.21 7.15
CA ALA A 134 -3.16 6.05 6.20
C ALA A 134 -2.59 5.85 4.80
N THR A 135 -2.85 4.71 4.18
CA THR A 135 -2.24 4.32 2.91
C THR A 135 -3.29 3.96 1.87
N VAL A 136 -3.10 4.49 0.68
CA VAL A 136 -3.89 4.16 -0.53
C VAL A 136 -2.96 3.53 -1.56
N ARG A 137 -3.40 2.45 -2.20
CA ARG A 137 -2.71 1.82 -3.31
C ARG A 137 -3.66 1.61 -4.48
N THR A 138 -3.16 1.84 -5.66
CA THR A 138 -3.82 1.52 -6.93
C THR A 138 -3.14 0.32 -7.60
N ASN A 139 -3.72 -0.16 -8.70
CA ASN A 139 -3.17 -1.30 -9.46
C ASN A 139 -3.03 -2.59 -8.62
N GLN A 140 -4.01 -2.85 -7.75
CA GLN A 140 -4.01 -4.00 -6.84
C GLN A 140 -4.70 -5.24 -7.44
N SER A 141 -4.96 -5.25 -8.74
CA SER A 141 -5.65 -6.35 -9.43
C SER A 141 -4.96 -7.72 -9.28
N ALA A 142 -3.66 -7.73 -9.07
CA ALA A 142 -2.91 -8.98 -8.82
C ALA A 142 -3.27 -9.67 -7.50
N LEU A 143 -3.79 -8.92 -6.51
CA LEU A 143 -4.28 -9.44 -5.23
C LEU A 143 -5.79 -9.64 -5.23
N ALA A 144 -6.49 -9.13 -6.24
CA ALA A 144 -7.94 -9.14 -6.28
C ALA A 144 -8.48 -10.53 -6.64
N VAL A 145 -9.41 -11.01 -5.81
CA VAL A 145 -10.31 -12.12 -6.15
C VAL A 145 -11.55 -11.50 -6.79
N SER A 146 -11.80 -11.83 -8.04
CA SER A 146 -12.84 -11.19 -8.85
C SER A 146 -14.22 -11.26 -8.17
N GLY A 147 -14.81 -10.11 -7.91
CA GLY A 147 -16.14 -9.98 -7.29
C GLY A 147 -16.19 -10.30 -5.79
N ASP A 148 -15.06 -10.56 -5.15
CA ASP A 148 -14.99 -10.87 -3.72
C ASP A 148 -13.98 -9.94 -3.02
N ASP A 149 -14.48 -8.83 -2.52
CA ASP A 149 -13.68 -7.85 -1.79
C ASP A 149 -13.16 -8.41 -0.46
N ARG A 150 -13.89 -9.32 0.19
CA ARG A 150 -13.46 -9.92 1.45
C ARG A 150 -12.24 -10.81 1.23
N ALA A 151 -12.32 -11.77 0.30
CA ALA A 151 -11.19 -12.63 -0.03
C ALA A 151 -10.00 -11.82 -0.57
N SER A 152 -10.25 -10.77 -1.34
CA SER A 152 -9.23 -9.84 -1.81
C SER A 152 -8.53 -9.12 -0.65
N THR A 153 -9.28 -8.72 0.37
CA THR A 153 -8.74 -8.08 1.57
C THR A 153 -7.93 -9.04 2.43
N GLU A 154 -8.36 -10.30 2.55
CA GLU A 154 -7.59 -11.35 3.21
C GLU A 154 -6.25 -11.59 2.49
N ALA A 155 -6.25 -11.61 1.15
CA ALA A 155 -5.02 -11.70 0.34
C ALA A 155 -4.12 -10.47 0.53
N LEU A 156 -4.68 -9.27 0.68
CA LEU A 156 -3.93 -8.06 1.00
C LEU A 156 -3.22 -8.18 2.35
N PHE A 157 -3.88 -8.67 3.40
CA PHE A 157 -3.25 -8.89 4.70
C PHE A 157 -2.08 -9.87 4.62
N GLN A 158 -2.25 -10.99 3.91
CA GLN A 158 -1.17 -11.95 3.70
C GLN A 158 0.00 -11.38 2.89
N TYR A 159 -0.28 -10.47 1.97
CA TYR A 159 0.75 -9.74 1.23
C TYR A 159 1.51 -8.74 2.13
N LEU A 160 0.82 -8.05 3.04
CA LEU A 160 1.45 -7.13 4.00
C LEU A 160 2.31 -7.86 5.02
N ASP A 161 1.81 -8.98 5.55
CA ASP A 161 2.52 -9.87 6.48
C ASP A 161 1.93 -11.29 6.37
N ALA A 162 2.72 -12.22 5.84
CA ALA A 162 2.31 -13.61 5.65
C ALA A 162 1.95 -14.36 6.96
N SER A 163 2.31 -13.81 8.11
CA SER A 163 1.93 -14.37 9.42
C SER A 163 0.51 -14.01 9.86
N ILE A 164 -0.11 -13.03 9.20
CA ILE A 164 -1.50 -12.63 9.48
C ILE A 164 -2.45 -13.60 8.75
N LEU A 165 -2.96 -14.57 9.49
CA LEU A 165 -3.89 -15.55 8.93
C LEU A 165 -5.33 -14.98 8.92
N PRO A 166 -6.18 -15.40 7.98
CA PRO A 166 -7.59 -14.96 7.91
C PRO A 166 -8.35 -15.15 9.23
N ALA A 167 -8.03 -16.19 10.01
CA ALA A 167 -8.64 -16.46 11.33
C ALA A 167 -8.35 -15.39 12.40
N TYR A 168 -7.36 -14.52 12.17
CA TYR A 168 -7.02 -13.40 13.07
C TYR A 168 -7.71 -12.09 12.68
N LEU A 169 -8.45 -12.09 11.58
CA LEU A 169 -9.11 -10.91 11.06
C LEU A 169 -10.54 -10.83 11.56
N THR A 170 -10.92 -9.65 12.04
CA THR A 170 -12.29 -9.36 12.48
C THR A 170 -12.94 -8.34 11.54
N PRO A 171 -14.22 -8.52 11.16
CA PRO A 171 -14.94 -7.49 10.41
C PRO A 171 -15.27 -6.31 11.31
N GLU A 172 -14.96 -5.11 10.85
CA GLU A 172 -15.34 -3.84 11.48
C GLU A 172 -15.81 -2.86 10.40
N THR A 173 -16.11 -1.63 10.78
CA THR A 173 -16.52 -0.60 9.81
C THR A 173 -15.77 0.69 10.03
N LEU A 174 -15.42 1.37 8.94
CA LEU A 174 -14.97 2.76 8.91
C LEU A 174 -16.07 3.65 8.32
N ARG A 175 -15.86 4.95 8.37
CA ARG A 175 -16.73 5.92 7.72
C ARG A 175 -16.57 5.80 6.20
N TRP A 176 -17.70 5.87 5.50
CA TRP A 176 -17.75 5.94 4.04
C TRP A 176 -18.10 7.36 3.62
N GLY A 177 -17.07 8.20 3.41
CA GLY A 177 -17.26 9.63 3.17
C GLY A 177 -17.80 10.41 4.38
N GLY A 178 -18.48 11.50 4.07
CA GLY A 178 -19.12 12.36 5.06
C GLY A 178 -18.15 13.26 5.84
N GLU A 179 -18.72 14.19 6.58
CA GLU A 179 -17.97 15.12 7.44
C GLU A 179 -17.70 14.49 8.81
N PRO A 180 -16.51 14.72 9.42
CA PRO A 180 -16.21 14.25 10.77
C PRO A 180 -17.27 14.71 11.79
N GLY A 181 -17.62 13.81 12.71
CA GLY A 181 -18.61 14.08 13.77
C GLY A 181 -20.07 14.07 13.32
N LYS A 182 -20.35 13.89 12.02
CA LYS A 182 -21.72 13.73 11.49
C LYS A 182 -22.00 12.27 11.14
N PRO A 183 -23.27 11.82 11.20
CA PRO A 183 -23.67 10.53 10.67
C PRO A 183 -23.25 10.39 9.22
N ALA A 184 -22.68 9.23 8.89
CA ALA A 184 -22.22 8.90 7.55
C ALA A 184 -22.45 7.42 7.28
N PRO A 185 -22.64 7.02 6.02
CA PRO A 185 -22.59 5.62 5.64
C PRO A 185 -21.30 4.93 6.13
N ARG A 186 -21.34 3.61 6.19
CA ARG A 186 -20.22 2.82 6.70
C ARG A 186 -19.67 1.91 5.61
N VAL A 187 -18.37 1.69 5.65
CA VAL A 187 -17.68 0.72 4.79
C VAL A 187 -17.13 -0.41 5.67
N GLU A 188 -17.43 -1.65 5.29
CA GLU A 188 -16.84 -2.82 5.95
C GLU A 188 -15.36 -2.92 5.61
N VAL A 189 -14.57 -3.26 6.61
CA VAL A 189 -13.13 -3.50 6.54
C VAL A 189 -12.79 -4.75 7.36
N LEU A 190 -11.65 -5.36 7.09
CA LEU A 190 -11.06 -6.34 8.00
C LEU A 190 -10.04 -5.66 8.90
N VAL A 191 -9.96 -6.12 10.13
CA VAL A 191 -9.06 -5.58 11.16
C VAL A 191 -8.20 -6.70 11.74
N TYR A 192 -6.91 -6.46 11.78
CA TYR A 192 -5.94 -7.22 12.55
C TYR A 192 -5.52 -6.41 13.77
N THR A 193 -5.45 -7.04 14.93
CA THR A 193 -4.92 -6.45 16.18
C THR A 193 -3.79 -7.33 16.70
N GLY A 194 -2.62 -6.72 16.92
CA GLY A 194 -1.41 -7.42 17.37
C GLY A 194 -0.64 -6.64 18.44
N GLY A 195 0.51 -7.18 18.84
CA GLY A 195 1.43 -6.49 19.74
C GLY A 195 1.18 -6.72 21.23
N VAL A 196 0.62 -7.86 21.61
CA VAL A 196 0.30 -8.18 23.02
C VAL A 196 1.54 -8.61 23.83
N ARG A 197 2.71 -8.69 23.21
CA ARG A 197 3.94 -9.11 23.93
C ARG A 197 4.53 -7.94 24.72
N ALA A 198 5.06 -8.23 25.90
CA ALA A 198 5.76 -7.24 26.71
C ALA A 198 6.89 -6.55 25.90
N GLY A 199 6.89 -5.22 25.87
CA GLY A 199 7.84 -4.40 25.11
C GLY A 199 7.56 -4.26 23.61
N ALA A 200 6.55 -4.95 23.05
CA ALA A 200 6.09 -4.72 21.69
C ALA A 200 5.05 -3.58 21.66
N ARG A 201 5.02 -2.84 20.57
CA ARG A 201 3.98 -1.84 20.37
C ARG A 201 2.64 -2.53 20.08
N ALA A 202 1.59 -2.02 20.69
CA ALA A 202 0.24 -2.43 20.36
C ALA A 202 -0.13 -1.89 18.97
N THR A 203 -0.68 -2.72 18.10
CA THR A 203 -0.99 -2.36 16.71
C THR A 203 -2.39 -2.76 16.31
N ALA A 204 -3.02 -1.97 15.44
CA ALA A 204 -4.24 -2.33 14.74
C ALA A 204 -4.10 -1.94 13.27
N ILE A 205 -4.52 -2.82 12.36
CA ILE A 205 -4.50 -2.56 10.92
C ILE A 205 -5.92 -2.78 10.40
N TYR A 206 -6.51 -1.76 9.83
CA TYR A 206 -7.78 -1.80 9.12
C TYR A 206 -7.46 -1.83 7.63
N ALA A 207 -8.04 -2.72 6.89
CA ALA A 207 -7.82 -2.76 5.46
C ALA A 207 -9.06 -3.17 4.67
N ARG A 208 -9.13 -2.68 3.43
CA ARG A 208 -10.02 -3.18 2.40
C ARG A 208 -9.35 -3.08 1.03
N LEU A 209 -9.45 -4.13 0.26
CA LEU A 209 -9.18 -4.14 -1.16
C LEU A 209 -10.51 -4.20 -1.92
N PHE A 210 -10.73 -3.21 -2.76
CA PHE A 210 -11.90 -3.12 -3.65
C PHE A 210 -11.55 -3.81 -4.96
N SER A 211 -12.02 -5.03 -5.14
CA SER A 211 -11.62 -5.92 -6.23
C SER A 211 -11.97 -5.35 -7.61
N THR A 212 -13.13 -4.69 -7.74
CA THR A 212 -13.57 -4.11 -9.01
C THR A 212 -12.81 -2.83 -9.34
N SER A 213 -12.59 -1.93 -8.37
CA SER A 213 -11.82 -0.70 -8.61
C SER A 213 -10.32 -0.96 -8.74
N GLY A 214 -9.82 -2.10 -8.30
CA GLY A 214 -8.40 -2.43 -8.28
C GLY A 214 -7.58 -1.54 -7.36
N SER A 215 -8.19 -1.01 -6.29
CA SER A 215 -7.53 -0.16 -5.30
C SER A 215 -7.69 -0.73 -3.90
N SER A 216 -6.74 -0.40 -3.02
CA SER A 216 -6.83 -0.74 -1.61
C SER A 216 -6.57 0.47 -0.72
N VAL A 217 -7.19 0.43 0.44
CA VAL A 217 -6.91 1.35 1.53
C VAL A 217 -6.52 0.53 2.75
N TYR A 218 -5.54 1.00 3.50
CA TYR A 218 -5.28 0.48 4.82
C TYR A 218 -4.81 1.56 5.77
N LEU A 219 -5.28 1.45 7.00
CA LEU A 219 -4.97 2.32 8.11
C LEU A 219 -4.26 1.49 9.17
N SER A 220 -3.04 1.84 9.54
CA SER A 220 -2.33 1.17 10.62
C SER A 220 -2.12 2.12 11.79
N ALA A 221 -2.52 1.71 12.98
CA ALA A 221 -2.23 2.39 14.24
C ALA A 221 -1.18 1.60 15.02
N SER A 222 -0.16 2.27 15.52
CA SER A 222 0.90 1.67 16.33
C SER A 222 1.16 2.57 17.54
N CYS A 223 0.91 2.05 18.73
CA CYS A 223 0.95 2.77 19.99
C CYS A 223 1.86 2.09 21.02
N PRO A 224 2.32 2.81 22.06
CA PRO A 224 3.16 2.22 23.11
C PRO A 224 2.50 1.05 23.85
N ASP A 225 1.17 1.12 24.04
CA ASP A 225 0.40 0.13 24.77
C ASP A 225 -1.05 0.01 24.25
N THR A 226 -1.83 -0.91 24.82
CA THR A 226 -3.20 -1.17 24.39
C THR A 226 -4.19 -0.07 24.75
N ALA A 227 -3.95 0.70 25.82
CA ALA A 227 -4.84 1.78 26.23
C ALA A 227 -4.71 2.98 25.27
N THR A 228 -3.48 3.38 24.94
CA THR A 228 -3.21 4.41 23.96
C THR A 228 -3.65 3.99 22.55
N LEU A 229 -3.53 2.68 22.21
CA LEU A 229 -4.06 2.15 20.95
C LEU A 229 -5.59 2.27 20.90
N ALA A 230 -6.31 1.95 21.98
CA ALA A 230 -7.77 2.06 22.00
C ALA A 230 -8.23 3.51 21.76
N ALA A 231 -7.56 4.48 22.38
CA ALA A 231 -7.83 5.90 22.15
C ALA A 231 -7.52 6.33 20.72
N ALA A 232 -6.37 5.91 20.15
CA ALA A 232 -5.98 6.21 18.78
C ALA A 232 -6.95 5.60 17.76
N ARG A 233 -7.48 4.40 18.02
CA ARG A 233 -8.51 3.76 17.19
C ARG A 233 -9.80 4.58 17.18
N THR A 234 -10.25 5.04 18.35
CA THR A 234 -11.44 5.90 18.46
C THR A 234 -11.27 7.19 17.65
N ASP A 235 -10.12 7.84 17.75
CA ASP A 235 -9.81 9.03 16.96
C ASP A 235 -9.82 8.71 15.46
N ALA A 236 -9.15 7.64 15.05
CA ALA A 236 -9.05 7.24 13.65
C ALA A 236 -10.43 6.90 13.05
N GLU A 237 -11.27 6.16 13.76
CA GLU A 237 -12.63 5.79 13.32
C GLU A 237 -13.58 7.00 13.23
N ALA A 238 -13.36 8.01 14.07
CA ALA A 238 -14.16 9.24 14.05
C ALA A 238 -13.73 10.23 12.95
N TRP A 239 -12.44 10.31 12.66
CA TRP A 239 -11.87 11.38 11.85
C TRP A 239 -11.31 10.95 10.50
N ILE A 240 -10.94 9.68 10.33
CA ILE A 240 -10.55 9.16 9.02
C ILE A 240 -11.75 8.48 8.36
N ALA A 241 -11.98 8.84 7.12
CA ALA A 241 -13.00 8.21 6.28
C ALA A 241 -12.37 7.58 5.05
N VAL A 242 -12.92 6.47 4.59
CA VAL A 242 -12.72 5.99 3.22
C VAL A 242 -13.56 6.88 2.31
N VAL A 243 -12.93 7.59 1.40
CA VAL A 243 -13.60 8.56 0.52
C VAL A 243 -14.05 7.84 -0.74
N PRO A 244 -15.38 7.81 -1.01
CA PRO A 244 -15.91 7.24 -2.25
C PRO A 244 -15.26 7.86 -3.48
N PRO A 245 -15.21 7.12 -4.61
CA PRO A 245 -14.86 7.72 -5.89
C PRO A 245 -15.77 8.89 -6.20
N SER A 246 -15.23 10.00 -6.66
CA SER A 246 -15.99 11.11 -7.22
C SER A 246 -16.20 10.90 -8.72
N ALA A 247 -17.31 11.39 -9.24
CA ALA A 247 -17.59 11.42 -10.67
C ALA A 247 -16.55 12.26 -11.42
#